data_a3203ec424a25319c6c0fd1b8e463997
#
_entry.id   a3203ec424a25319c6c0fd1b8e463997
#
_cell.length_a   1.000
_cell.length_b   1.000
_cell.length_c   1.000
_cell.angle_alpha   90.00
_cell.angle_beta   90.00
_cell.angle_gamma   90.00
#
_symmetry.space_group_name_H-M   'P 1'
#
loop_
_entity.id
_entity.type
_entity.pdbx_description
1 polymer ?
#
loop_
_entity_poly.entity_id
_entity_poly.type
_entity_poly.pdbx_seq_one_letter_code
_entity_poly.pdbx_strand_id
1 'polypeptide(L)'
;MLPPAFNERMRTQLGTEFEAFKTALEGPRSNAIRVNTLKISPARLEVLLKLPLESVPWSADGFYVSHKDQLGSHALHHAGAFYMQEASAQVVAASLEPQPGERVLDLCAAPGGKSTHLAALMNNTGLLICNEPVPNRARVLRENLERIGSSAVVTQEDPQRLAAAWGAFFDRVLVDAPCSGEGMFRKSLAAVRDWSPAHVLACSKRQMQILESAAELLKVGGTLVYSTCTFAPEENEHAITRFLGAHPEFRLEVIAGLPAGIDGIGSRLMPHLVRGEGHFVARLRKISGEDSDAPLEQGSTAPFQRGHGLYKAWLEFEQQFALSDDVSYTVFRDEVQRLEVGTPRLSGLRVSRTGAGIAHLQKDRLEPHHAYAHLEHSSSGATLKLQLGDPRVAAYLRGEALESEGDAGWLTVRVAGLALGWGKRVGRTVKNHYPKSLRGFSSAVTED
;
A
#
# COMPACT_ATOMS: atom_id res chain seq x y z
N MET A 1 3.57 9.92 29.01
CA MET A 1 4.96 10.33 29.38
C MET A 1 5.91 9.48 28.57
N LEU A 2 6.93 10.09 27.93
CA LEU A 2 7.94 9.37 27.15
C LEU A 2 8.87 8.56 28.08
N PRO A 3 9.42 7.41 27.60
CA PRO A 3 10.32 6.59 28.42
C PRO A 3 11.57 7.39 28.85
N PRO A 4 12.02 7.30 30.12
CA PRO A 4 13.18 8.07 30.62
C PRO A 4 14.46 7.81 29.82
N ALA A 5 14.75 6.53 29.48
CA ALA A 5 15.92 6.16 28.69
C ALA A 5 15.86 6.70 27.25
N PHE A 6 14.66 6.84 26.66
CA PHE A 6 14.48 7.52 25.39
C PHE A 6 14.85 9.00 25.48
N ASN A 7 14.32 9.71 26.50
CA ASN A 7 14.62 11.13 26.68
C ASN A 7 16.12 11.38 26.90
N GLU A 8 16.79 10.54 27.68
CA GLU A 8 18.23 10.66 27.93
C GLU A 8 19.05 10.47 26.66
N ARG A 9 18.73 9.42 25.88
CA ARG A 9 19.37 9.16 24.58
C ARG A 9 19.15 10.34 23.62
N MET A 10 17.91 10.82 23.48
CA MET A 10 17.61 11.92 22.55
C MET A 10 18.28 13.22 22.98
N ARG A 11 18.39 13.48 24.30
CA ARG A 11 19.12 14.64 24.80
C ARG A 11 20.62 14.57 24.43
N THR A 12 21.22 13.41 24.58
CA THR A 12 22.63 13.20 24.20
C THR A 12 22.82 13.34 22.68
N GLN A 13 21.89 12.79 21.89
CA GLN A 13 21.97 12.78 20.43
C GLN A 13 21.73 14.17 19.80
N LEU A 14 20.78 14.94 20.33
CA LEU A 14 20.34 16.21 19.75
C LEU A 14 20.97 17.45 20.39
N GLY A 15 21.55 17.30 21.58
CA GLY A 15 22.18 18.44 22.28
C GLY A 15 21.22 19.61 22.43
N THR A 16 21.56 20.75 21.81
CA THR A 16 20.77 21.99 21.88
C THR A 16 19.40 21.90 21.19
N GLU A 17 19.21 20.95 20.26
CA GLU A 17 17.94 20.77 19.55
C GLU A 17 16.91 19.94 20.34
N PHE A 18 17.33 19.32 21.46
CA PHE A 18 16.49 18.41 22.23
C PHE A 18 15.17 19.04 22.70
N GLU A 19 15.19 20.27 23.20
CA GLU A 19 13.96 20.92 23.72
C GLU A 19 12.97 21.24 22.57
N ALA A 20 13.46 21.64 21.39
CA ALA A 20 12.63 21.82 20.21
C ALA A 20 12.01 20.49 19.73
N PHE A 21 12.80 19.42 19.71
CA PHE A 21 12.34 18.07 19.40
C PHE A 21 11.26 17.59 20.38
N LYS A 22 11.49 17.74 21.67
CA LYS A 22 10.54 17.37 22.72
C LYS A 22 9.22 18.12 22.58
N THR A 23 9.30 19.44 22.38
CA THR A 23 8.11 20.29 22.15
C THR A 23 7.34 19.82 20.92
N ALA A 24 8.04 19.47 19.82
CA ALA A 24 7.41 18.94 18.63
C ALA A 24 6.71 17.59 18.87
N LEU A 25 7.30 16.69 19.68
CA LEU A 25 6.68 15.41 20.06
C LEU A 25 5.48 15.55 21.01
N GLU A 26 5.44 16.58 21.83
CA GLU A 26 4.33 16.90 22.74
C GLU A 26 3.20 17.68 22.02
N GLY A 27 3.50 18.21 20.83
CA GLY A 27 2.57 18.98 20.00
C GLY A 27 1.50 18.13 19.31
N PRO A 28 0.60 18.78 18.54
CA PRO A 28 -0.44 18.10 17.81
C PRO A 28 0.15 17.19 16.70
N ARG A 29 -0.57 16.10 16.40
CA ARG A 29 -0.20 15.18 15.32
C ARG A 29 -0.24 15.87 13.97
N SER A 30 0.65 15.49 13.07
CA SER A 30 0.60 15.86 11.66
C SER A 30 -0.28 14.87 10.91
N ASN A 31 -1.38 15.35 10.33
CA ASN A 31 -2.23 14.54 9.46
C ASN A 31 -1.98 14.91 8.01
N ALA A 32 -1.94 13.89 7.16
CA ALA A 32 -1.80 14.06 5.74
C ALA A 32 -2.55 12.96 4.99
N ILE A 33 -2.89 13.25 3.74
CA ILE A 33 -3.40 12.31 2.77
C ILE A 33 -2.42 12.20 1.61
N ARG A 34 -2.51 11.11 0.89
CA ARG A 34 -1.89 10.97 -0.42
C ARG A 34 -2.97 10.65 -1.43
N VAL A 35 -3.06 11.47 -2.47
CA VAL A 35 -4.01 11.30 -3.57
C VAL A 35 -3.69 10.02 -4.34
N ASN A 36 -4.71 9.24 -4.67
CA ASN A 36 -4.55 8.09 -5.54
C ASN A 36 -4.63 8.55 -7.01
N THR A 37 -3.50 8.82 -7.60
CA THR A 37 -3.38 9.34 -8.98
C THR A 37 -3.85 8.33 -10.03
N LEU A 38 -4.02 7.06 -9.69
CA LEU A 38 -4.67 6.06 -10.55
C LEU A 38 -6.16 6.36 -10.78
N LYS A 39 -6.81 7.13 -9.89
CA LYS A 39 -8.26 7.36 -9.93
C LYS A 39 -8.67 8.81 -10.07
N ILE A 40 -7.86 9.74 -9.54
CA ILE A 40 -8.24 11.14 -9.45
C ILE A 40 -7.02 12.06 -9.41
N SER A 41 -7.11 13.24 -10.02
CA SER A 41 -6.09 14.28 -9.88
C SER A 41 -6.23 15.02 -8.54
N PRO A 42 -5.13 15.60 -7.99
CA PRO A 42 -5.18 16.44 -6.80
C PRO A 42 -6.20 17.59 -6.90
N ALA A 43 -6.19 18.31 -8.01
CA ALA A 43 -7.11 19.43 -8.23
C ALA A 43 -8.58 19.00 -8.17
N ARG A 44 -8.92 17.83 -8.75
CA ARG A 44 -10.28 17.32 -8.67
C ARG A 44 -10.65 16.85 -7.26
N LEU A 45 -9.71 16.25 -6.52
CA LEU A 45 -9.94 15.85 -5.13
C LEU A 45 -10.21 17.07 -4.25
N GLU A 46 -9.43 18.15 -4.40
CA GLU A 46 -9.60 19.42 -3.67
C GLU A 46 -11.01 20.00 -3.85
N VAL A 47 -11.48 20.05 -5.10
CA VAL A 47 -12.85 20.49 -5.41
C VAL A 47 -13.92 19.62 -4.75
N LEU A 48 -13.74 18.29 -4.77
CA LEU A 48 -14.71 17.34 -4.20
C LEU A 48 -14.72 17.37 -2.67
N LEU A 49 -13.57 17.56 -2.03
CA LEU A 49 -13.47 17.67 -0.57
C LEU A 49 -13.87 19.06 -0.06
N LYS A 50 -13.88 20.08 -0.94
CA LYS A 50 -14.08 21.51 -0.58
C LYS A 50 -13.07 21.98 0.49
N LEU A 51 -11.85 21.45 0.45
CA LEU A 51 -10.77 21.74 1.40
C LEU A 51 -9.53 22.18 0.62
N PRO A 52 -8.83 23.23 1.04
CA PRO A 52 -7.53 23.58 0.46
C PRO A 52 -6.51 22.48 0.78
N LEU A 53 -5.78 22.02 -0.24
CA LEU A 53 -4.75 21.00 -0.11
C LEU A 53 -3.37 21.65 -0.04
N GLU A 54 -2.78 21.71 1.15
CA GLU A 54 -1.41 22.18 1.36
C GLU A 54 -0.42 21.07 1.03
N SER A 55 0.50 21.28 0.10
CA SER A 55 1.42 20.27 -0.39
C SER A 55 2.42 19.79 0.67
N VAL A 56 2.71 18.49 0.67
CA VAL A 56 3.84 17.89 1.39
C VAL A 56 5.10 18.06 0.51
N PRO A 57 6.18 18.71 0.99
CA PRO A 57 7.29 19.13 0.12
C PRO A 57 8.02 18.00 -0.63
N TRP A 58 8.00 16.78 -0.08
CA TRP A 58 8.69 15.59 -0.63
C TRP A 58 7.77 14.56 -1.28
N SER A 59 6.50 14.92 -1.52
CA SER A 59 5.52 14.02 -2.14
C SER A 59 4.62 14.81 -3.07
N ALA A 60 4.72 14.59 -4.37
CA ALA A 60 3.97 15.35 -5.38
C ALA A 60 2.44 15.20 -5.27
N ASP A 61 1.98 14.09 -4.71
CA ASP A 61 0.58 13.72 -4.50
C ASP A 61 0.18 13.72 -3.01
N GLY A 62 1.08 14.21 -2.14
CA GLY A 62 0.90 14.32 -0.71
C GLY A 62 0.41 15.68 -0.26
N PHE A 63 -0.59 15.70 0.66
CA PHE A 63 -1.17 16.94 1.15
C PHE A 63 -1.46 16.86 2.65
N TYR A 64 -1.14 17.95 3.36
CA TYR A 64 -1.54 18.12 4.76
C TYR A 64 -3.04 18.35 4.86
N VAL A 65 -3.65 17.82 5.90
CA VAL A 65 -5.08 17.97 6.18
C VAL A 65 -5.31 18.22 7.68
N SER A 66 -6.43 18.83 8.03
CA SER A 66 -6.81 19.00 9.42
C SER A 66 -7.29 17.68 10.02
N HIS A 67 -6.98 17.46 11.29
CA HIS A 67 -7.56 16.36 12.07
C HIS A 67 -9.10 16.46 12.18
N LYS A 68 -9.67 17.67 12.08
CA LYS A 68 -11.11 17.91 12.16
C LYS A 68 -11.87 17.39 10.94
N ASP A 69 -11.19 17.19 9.80
CA ASP A 69 -11.83 16.84 8.54
C ASP A 69 -12.35 15.39 8.48
N GLN A 70 -12.01 14.54 9.46
CA GLN A 70 -12.46 13.14 9.61
C GLN A 70 -12.42 12.31 8.32
N LEU A 71 -11.43 12.57 7.45
CA LEU A 71 -11.35 12.03 6.10
C LEU A 71 -11.27 10.49 6.03
N GLY A 72 -10.89 9.83 7.11
CA GLY A 72 -10.84 8.37 7.18
C GLY A 72 -12.19 7.67 7.00
N SER A 73 -13.29 8.35 7.34
CA SER A 73 -14.67 7.87 7.15
C SER A 73 -15.36 8.46 5.92
N HIS A 74 -14.69 9.30 5.13
CA HIS A 74 -15.27 9.97 3.99
C HIS A 74 -15.55 8.98 2.82
N ALA A 75 -16.65 9.17 2.09
CA ALA A 75 -17.02 8.28 0.97
C ALA A 75 -15.94 8.18 -0.11
N LEU A 76 -15.20 9.26 -0.39
CA LEU A 76 -14.08 9.24 -1.32
C LEU A 76 -12.90 8.39 -0.83
N HIS A 77 -12.69 8.26 0.48
CA HIS A 77 -11.71 7.33 1.04
C HIS A 77 -12.13 5.87 0.78
N HIS A 78 -13.41 5.54 0.98
CA HIS A 78 -13.94 4.22 0.64
C HIS A 78 -13.90 3.92 -0.86
N ALA A 79 -14.04 4.94 -1.72
CA ALA A 79 -13.85 4.83 -3.17
C ALA A 79 -12.37 4.72 -3.59
N GLY A 80 -11.42 4.84 -2.66
CA GLY A 80 -9.99 4.76 -2.91
C GLY A 80 -9.43 5.99 -3.63
N ALA A 81 -10.04 7.17 -3.49
CA ALA A 81 -9.55 8.42 -4.06
C ALA A 81 -8.24 8.91 -3.41
N PHE A 82 -8.02 8.55 -2.17
CA PHE A 82 -6.82 8.88 -1.41
C PHE A 82 -6.54 7.85 -0.32
N TYR A 83 -5.32 7.88 0.20
CA TYR A 83 -4.87 7.09 1.34
C TYR A 83 -4.50 8.02 2.50
N MET A 84 -4.95 7.71 3.72
CA MET A 84 -4.52 8.42 4.94
C MET A 84 -3.08 8.02 5.26
N GLN A 85 -2.11 8.88 4.94
CA GLN A 85 -0.69 8.60 5.16
C GLN A 85 0.00 9.80 5.79
N GLU A 86 0.71 9.55 6.87
CA GLU A 86 1.53 10.54 7.55
C GLU A 86 2.57 11.12 6.59
N ALA A 87 2.82 12.44 6.68
CA ALA A 87 3.61 13.17 5.70
C ALA A 87 5.04 12.64 5.56
N SER A 88 5.77 12.39 6.68
CA SER A 88 7.15 11.90 6.60
C SER A 88 7.23 10.48 6.03
N ALA A 89 6.20 9.64 6.21
CA ALA A 89 6.15 8.31 5.63
C ALA A 89 6.00 8.30 4.09
N GLN A 90 5.51 9.39 3.51
CA GLN A 90 5.32 9.50 2.05
C GLN A 90 6.65 9.60 1.28
N VAL A 91 7.72 10.06 1.94
CA VAL A 91 9.05 10.16 1.33
C VAL A 91 9.59 8.80 0.87
N VAL A 92 9.22 7.72 1.56
CA VAL A 92 9.85 6.41 1.41
C VAL A 92 9.66 5.82 0.01
N ALA A 93 8.41 5.70 -0.44
CA ALA A 93 8.13 5.19 -1.80
C ALA A 93 8.57 6.19 -2.88
N ALA A 94 8.46 7.50 -2.62
CA ALA A 94 8.95 8.54 -3.53
C ALA A 94 10.47 8.42 -3.75
N SER A 95 11.26 8.12 -2.70
CA SER A 95 12.71 7.95 -2.79
C SER A 95 13.14 6.70 -3.57
N LEU A 96 12.27 5.71 -3.75
CA LEU A 96 12.55 4.54 -4.56
C LEU A 96 12.52 4.87 -6.06
N GLU A 97 11.73 5.88 -6.47
CA GLU A 97 11.57 6.32 -7.85
C GLU A 97 11.24 5.17 -8.84
N PRO A 98 10.25 4.32 -8.54
CA PRO A 98 9.93 3.20 -9.42
C PRO A 98 9.40 3.72 -10.75
N GLN A 99 9.77 3.03 -11.84
CA GLN A 99 9.29 3.37 -13.18
C GLN A 99 8.18 2.41 -13.62
N PRO A 100 7.22 2.90 -14.44
CA PRO A 100 6.26 2.04 -15.09
C PRO A 100 6.94 0.88 -15.85
N GLY A 101 6.45 -0.34 -15.65
CA GLY A 101 7.01 -1.55 -16.29
C GLY A 101 8.10 -2.27 -15.49
N GLU A 102 8.65 -1.66 -14.43
CA GLU A 102 9.66 -2.32 -13.57
C GLU A 102 9.07 -3.43 -12.69
N ARG A 103 9.93 -4.30 -12.19
CA ARG A 103 9.66 -5.31 -11.16
C ARG A 103 10.03 -4.73 -9.80
N VAL A 104 9.04 -4.48 -8.97
CA VAL A 104 9.19 -3.81 -7.67
C VAL A 104 8.73 -4.74 -6.55
N LEU A 105 9.53 -4.84 -5.50
CA LEU A 105 9.22 -5.59 -4.27
C LEU A 105 9.12 -4.63 -3.08
N ASP A 106 7.99 -4.66 -2.37
CA ASP A 106 7.84 -4.10 -1.02
C ASP A 106 7.94 -5.24 -0.01
N LEU A 107 9.10 -5.36 0.65
CA LEU A 107 9.45 -6.54 1.44
C LEU A 107 8.80 -6.57 2.84
N CYS A 108 8.32 -5.41 3.34
CA CYS A 108 7.67 -5.26 4.65
C CYS A 108 6.39 -4.40 4.50
N ALA A 109 5.46 -4.84 3.69
CA ALA A 109 4.46 -4.02 3.02
C ALA A 109 3.30 -3.50 3.88
N ALA A 110 2.88 -4.25 4.93
CA ALA A 110 1.69 -3.87 5.68
C ALA A 110 1.87 -2.63 6.56
N PRO A 111 0.84 -1.80 6.64
CA PRO A 111 -0.55 -1.99 6.20
C PRO A 111 -0.85 -1.62 4.74
N GLY A 112 0.16 -1.22 3.93
CA GLY A 112 -0.01 -0.93 2.50
C GLY A 112 0.16 0.54 2.10
N GLY A 113 0.52 1.43 3.02
CA GLY A 113 0.72 2.85 2.72
C GLY A 113 1.80 3.09 1.66
N LYS A 114 2.96 2.43 1.78
CA LYS A 114 4.05 2.49 0.82
C LYS A 114 3.71 1.70 -0.46
N SER A 115 3.19 0.48 -0.32
CA SER A 115 2.78 -0.37 -1.46
C SER A 115 1.76 0.32 -2.38
N THR A 116 0.75 0.98 -1.79
CA THR A 116 -0.26 1.73 -2.56
C THR A 116 0.34 2.98 -3.23
N HIS A 117 1.40 3.56 -2.67
CA HIS A 117 2.15 4.63 -3.28
C HIS A 117 2.99 4.11 -4.46
N LEU A 118 3.69 3.00 -4.28
CA LEU A 118 4.43 2.33 -5.36
C LEU A 118 3.50 2.00 -6.54
N ALA A 119 2.32 1.42 -6.28
CA ALA A 119 1.35 1.13 -7.34
C ALA A 119 0.94 2.40 -8.13
N ALA A 120 0.75 3.53 -7.45
CA ALA A 120 0.43 4.81 -8.08
C ALA A 120 1.60 5.36 -8.91
N LEU A 121 2.82 5.37 -8.35
CA LEU A 121 4.04 5.82 -9.05
C LEU A 121 4.36 4.96 -10.29
N MET A 122 4.11 3.66 -10.22
CA MET A 122 4.24 2.72 -11.35
C MET A 122 3.09 2.84 -12.36
N ASN A 123 2.11 3.69 -12.12
CA ASN A 123 0.89 3.76 -12.92
C ASN A 123 0.20 2.37 -13.07
N ASN A 124 0.29 1.55 -12.03
CA ASN A 124 -0.24 0.17 -11.97
C ASN A 124 0.24 -0.73 -13.15
N THR A 125 1.42 -0.43 -13.72
CA THR A 125 2.07 -1.19 -14.80
C THR A 125 3.38 -1.82 -14.33
N GLY A 126 3.78 -2.93 -14.97
CA GLY A 126 4.90 -3.76 -14.49
C GLY A 126 4.44 -4.72 -13.38
N LEU A 127 5.36 -5.13 -12.52
CA LEU A 127 5.09 -6.08 -11.46
C LEU A 127 5.34 -5.46 -10.09
N LEU A 128 4.33 -5.40 -9.25
CA LEU A 128 4.46 -5.06 -7.84
C LEU A 128 4.17 -6.29 -6.98
N ILE A 129 5.16 -6.71 -6.18
CA ILE A 129 4.97 -7.74 -5.15
C ILE A 129 5.08 -7.09 -3.77
N CYS A 130 4.15 -7.42 -2.89
CA CYS A 130 4.06 -6.90 -1.53
C CYS A 130 4.13 -8.08 -0.55
N ASN A 131 5.15 -8.11 0.29
CA ASN A 131 5.32 -9.18 1.27
C ASN A 131 4.97 -8.73 2.68
N GLU A 132 4.22 -9.55 3.40
CA GLU A 132 3.93 -9.37 4.83
C GLU A 132 3.77 -10.73 5.50
N PRO A 133 4.71 -11.17 6.35
CA PRO A 133 4.68 -12.50 6.97
C PRO A 133 3.48 -12.75 7.88
N VAL A 134 2.94 -11.70 8.52
CA VAL A 134 1.87 -11.81 9.52
C VAL A 134 0.49 -11.85 8.84
N PRO A 135 -0.29 -12.95 8.96
CA PRO A 135 -1.53 -13.14 8.20
C PRO A 135 -2.58 -12.02 8.37
N ASN A 136 -2.78 -11.56 9.60
CA ASN A 136 -3.75 -10.49 9.88
C ASN A 136 -3.33 -9.15 9.26
N ARG A 137 -2.02 -8.84 9.25
CA ARG A 137 -1.48 -7.65 8.60
C ARG A 137 -1.54 -7.76 7.08
N ALA A 138 -1.25 -8.94 6.52
CA ALA A 138 -1.37 -9.21 5.08
C ALA A 138 -2.83 -9.08 4.59
N ARG A 139 -3.83 -9.41 5.43
CA ARG A 139 -5.24 -9.18 5.13
C ARG A 139 -5.53 -7.68 5.00
N VAL A 140 -5.07 -6.86 5.93
CA VAL A 140 -5.24 -5.39 5.88
C VAL A 140 -4.53 -4.79 4.66
N LEU A 141 -3.32 -5.25 4.35
CA LEU A 141 -2.58 -4.88 3.15
C LEU A 141 -3.41 -5.16 1.88
N ARG A 142 -3.97 -6.38 1.76
CA ARG A 142 -4.81 -6.76 0.63
C ARG A 142 -6.03 -5.85 0.48
N GLU A 143 -6.76 -5.60 1.57
CA GLU A 143 -7.94 -4.71 1.57
C GLU A 143 -7.58 -3.28 1.11
N ASN A 144 -6.42 -2.76 1.52
CA ASN A 144 -5.94 -1.44 1.09
C ASN A 144 -5.54 -1.41 -0.39
N LEU A 145 -4.85 -2.44 -0.89
CA LEU A 145 -4.51 -2.58 -2.31
C LEU A 145 -5.76 -2.68 -3.19
N GLU A 146 -6.76 -3.46 -2.75
CA GLU A 146 -8.05 -3.60 -3.44
C GLU A 146 -8.77 -2.25 -3.53
N ARG A 147 -8.87 -1.53 -2.42
CA ARG A 147 -9.56 -0.23 -2.35
C ARG A 147 -8.95 0.81 -3.29
N ILE A 148 -7.63 0.84 -3.45
CA ILE A 148 -6.98 1.79 -4.37
C ILE A 148 -6.99 1.33 -5.84
N GLY A 149 -7.37 0.08 -6.12
CA GLY A 149 -7.40 -0.50 -7.46
C GLY A 149 -6.04 -1.02 -7.93
N SER A 150 -5.21 -1.54 -7.02
CA SER A 150 -3.93 -2.16 -7.38
C SER A 150 -4.09 -3.64 -7.73
N SER A 151 -3.32 -4.09 -8.72
CA SER A 151 -3.21 -5.50 -9.11
C SER A 151 -2.04 -6.24 -8.46
N ALA A 152 -1.35 -5.64 -7.49
CA ALA A 152 -0.17 -6.22 -6.85
C ALA A 152 -0.37 -7.65 -6.34
N VAL A 153 0.67 -8.46 -6.43
CA VAL A 153 0.77 -9.79 -5.78
C VAL A 153 1.02 -9.60 -4.29
N VAL A 154 0.44 -10.45 -3.43
CA VAL A 154 0.69 -10.41 -1.98
C VAL A 154 1.18 -11.76 -1.50
N THR A 155 2.41 -11.79 -0.97
CA THR A 155 3.04 -12.96 -0.33
C THR A 155 3.00 -12.83 1.20
N GLN A 156 3.11 -13.97 1.88
CA GLN A 156 3.13 -14.06 3.36
C GLN A 156 4.37 -14.84 3.82
N GLU A 157 5.52 -14.47 3.28
CA GLU A 157 6.74 -15.25 3.47
C GLU A 157 7.79 -14.55 4.31
N ASP A 158 8.69 -15.36 4.87
CA ASP A 158 9.95 -14.87 5.38
C ASP A 158 10.81 -14.34 4.22
N PRO A 159 11.43 -13.16 4.35
CA PRO A 159 12.30 -12.59 3.31
C PRO A 159 13.37 -13.54 2.78
N GLN A 160 13.98 -14.36 3.63
CA GLN A 160 15.01 -15.34 3.22
C GLN A 160 14.45 -16.41 2.27
N ARG A 161 13.19 -16.83 2.46
CA ARG A 161 12.56 -17.79 1.55
C ARG A 161 12.25 -17.17 0.18
N LEU A 162 11.91 -15.89 0.15
CA LEU A 162 11.74 -15.16 -1.12
C LEU A 162 13.08 -15.03 -1.85
N ALA A 163 14.15 -14.69 -1.14
CA ALA A 163 15.49 -14.60 -1.70
C ALA A 163 15.96 -15.95 -2.29
N ALA A 164 15.78 -17.05 -1.54
CA ALA A 164 16.10 -18.38 -2.03
C ALA A 164 15.24 -18.83 -3.23
N ALA A 165 14.00 -18.34 -3.35
CA ALA A 165 13.11 -18.72 -4.45
C ALA A 165 13.34 -17.93 -5.74
N TRP A 166 13.73 -16.66 -5.65
CA TRP A 166 13.75 -15.75 -6.79
C TRP A 166 15.13 -15.18 -7.12
N GLY A 167 16.06 -15.11 -6.14
CA GLY A 167 17.36 -14.48 -6.35
C GLY A 167 17.25 -13.02 -6.79
N ALA A 168 18.26 -12.53 -7.51
CA ALA A 168 18.34 -11.14 -7.98
C ALA A 168 17.36 -10.87 -9.15
N PHE A 169 16.10 -10.71 -8.83
CA PHE A 169 14.99 -10.65 -9.77
C PHE A 169 14.37 -9.26 -9.93
N PHE A 170 14.45 -8.39 -8.91
CA PHE A 170 13.75 -7.11 -8.86
C PHE A 170 14.63 -5.94 -9.28
N ASP A 171 14.04 -4.99 -10.00
CA ASP A 171 14.68 -3.72 -10.38
C ASP A 171 14.70 -2.75 -9.19
N ARG A 172 13.69 -2.84 -8.30
CA ARG A 172 13.55 -2.02 -7.10
C ARG A 172 13.11 -2.86 -5.91
N VAL A 173 13.71 -2.61 -4.75
CA VAL A 173 13.31 -3.23 -3.48
C VAL A 173 13.09 -2.14 -2.44
N LEU A 174 11.94 -2.18 -1.77
CA LEU A 174 11.61 -1.35 -0.62
C LEU A 174 11.67 -2.17 0.65
N VAL A 175 12.35 -1.67 1.66
CA VAL A 175 12.39 -2.22 3.03
C VAL A 175 11.96 -1.14 4.00
N ASP A 176 10.63 -1.01 4.23
CA ASP A 176 10.11 -0.23 5.37
C ASP A 176 10.15 -1.13 6.60
N ALA A 177 11.30 -1.15 7.25
CA ALA A 177 11.66 -2.20 8.18
C ALA A 177 10.84 -2.16 9.49
N PRO A 178 10.47 -3.34 10.05
CA PRO A 178 9.94 -3.39 11.40
C PRO A 178 10.97 -2.81 12.37
N CYS A 179 10.56 -1.80 13.15
CA CYS A 179 11.43 -1.01 13.98
C CYS A 179 10.83 -0.75 15.37
N SER A 180 11.58 -0.10 16.26
CA SER A 180 11.12 0.26 17.61
C SER A 180 9.99 1.30 17.63
N GLY A 181 9.73 1.98 16.52
CA GLY A 181 8.51 2.77 16.30
C GLY A 181 8.45 4.08 17.07
N GLU A 182 9.55 4.75 17.34
CA GLU A 182 9.62 5.99 18.14
C GLU A 182 8.84 7.16 17.52
N GLY A 183 8.80 7.25 16.18
CA GLY A 183 7.93 8.18 15.45
C GLY A 183 6.44 7.88 15.59
N MET A 184 6.08 6.76 16.22
CA MET A 184 4.69 6.41 16.52
C MET A 184 4.25 6.84 17.93
N PHE A 185 5.10 7.41 18.74
CA PHE A 185 4.81 7.73 20.15
C PHE A 185 3.63 8.70 20.31
N ARG A 186 3.46 9.66 19.39
CA ARG A 186 2.28 10.53 19.37
C ARG A 186 0.98 9.80 19.00
N LYS A 187 1.08 8.68 18.29
CA LYS A 187 -0.08 7.95 17.74
C LYS A 187 -0.49 6.74 18.56
N SER A 188 0.47 6.11 19.25
CA SER A 188 0.29 4.82 19.90
C SER A 188 0.89 4.79 21.29
N LEU A 189 0.03 4.74 22.30
CA LEU A 189 0.46 4.49 23.68
C LEU A 189 1.10 3.10 23.85
N ALA A 190 0.71 2.14 23.02
CA ALA A 190 1.33 0.81 23.01
C ALA A 190 2.80 0.89 22.56
N ALA A 191 3.10 1.68 21.52
CA ALA A 191 4.48 1.89 21.08
C ALA A 191 5.37 2.48 22.20
N VAL A 192 4.83 3.43 22.97
CA VAL A 192 5.54 4.01 24.15
C VAL A 192 5.79 2.96 25.22
N ARG A 193 4.77 2.13 25.53
CA ARG A 193 4.84 1.12 26.60
C ARG A 193 5.79 -0.03 26.26
N ASP A 194 5.76 -0.47 25.01
CA ASP A 194 6.49 -1.65 24.55
C ASP A 194 7.95 -1.32 24.17
N TRP A 195 8.30 -0.03 24.11
CA TRP A 195 9.65 0.44 23.80
C TRP A 195 10.64 0.19 24.94
N SER A 196 11.84 -0.25 24.58
CA SER A 196 12.99 -0.34 25.48
C SER A 196 14.30 -0.33 24.67
N PRO A 197 15.47 -0.02 25.28
CA PRO A 197 16.77 -0.16 24.60
C PRO A 197 17.01 -1.58 24.07
N ALA A 198 16.57 -2.60 24.79
CA ALA A 198 16.67 -4.00 24.36
C ALA A 198 15.80 -4.27 23.10
N HIS A 199 14.62 -3.63 23.02
CA HIS A 199 13.75 -3.72 21.84
C HIS A 199 14.41 -3.08 20.61
N VAL A 200 15.03 -1.91 20.75
CA VAL A 200 15.82 -1.26 19.69
C VAL A 200 16.89 -2.20 19.13
N LEU A 201 17.69 -2.82 20.01
CA LEU A 201 18.73 -3.76 19.59
C LEU A 201 18.17 -5.02 18.91
N ALA A 202 17.02 -5.53 19.37
CA ALA A 202 16.36 -6.66 18.74
C ALA A 202 15.84 -6.32 17.35
N CYS A 203 15.27 -5.12 17.16
CA CYS A 203 14.85 -4.60 15.86
C CYS A 203 16.04 -4.45 14.93
N SER A 204 17.12 -3.85 15.38
CA SER A 204 18.36 -3.66 14.59
C SER A 204 18.93 -4.99 14.07
N LYS A 205 18.92 -6.06 14.88
CA LYS A 205 19.34 -7.40 14.43
C LYS A 205 18.42 -7.96 13.34
N ARG A 206 17.10 -7.84 13.50
CA ARG A 206 16.11 -8.29 12.51
C ARG A 206 16.24 -7.51 11.20
N GLN A 207 16.46 -6.22 11.28
CA GLN A 207 16.63 -5.35 10.11
C GLN A 207 17.82 -5.77 9.25
N MET A 208 18.95 -6.16 9.86
CA MET A 208 20.09 -6.71 9.13
C MET A 208 19.71 -7.96 8.34
N GLN A 209 18.99 -8.91 8.92
CA GLN A 209 18.55 -10.11 8.21
C GLN A 209 17.62 -9.80 7.02
N ILE A 210 16.77 -8.78 7.16
CA ILE A 210 15.89 -8.33 6.07
C ILE A 210 16.73 -7.64 4.97
N LEU A 211 17.71 -6.81 5.33
CA LEU A 211 18.61 -6.16 4.38
C LEU A 211 19.45 -7.16 3.59
N GLU A 212 19.95 -8.24 4.22
CA GLU A 212 20.64 -9.34 3.53
C GLU A 212 19.75 -9.97 2.45
N SER A 213 18.50 -10.29 2.82
CA SER A 213 17.54 -10.85 1.85
C SER A 213 17.19 -9.85 0.73
N ALA A 214 17.11 -8.56 1.04
CA ALA A 214 16.87 -7.51 0.04
C ALA A 214 18.02 -7.37 -0.94
N ALA A 215 19.29 -7.51 -0.47
CA ALA A 215 20.48 -7.49 -1.32
C ALA A 215 20.49 -8.65 -2.33
N GLU A 216 20.11 -9.86 -1.89
CA GLU A 216 19.99 -11.04 -2.75
C GLU A 216 18.87 -10.89 -3.81
N LEU A 217 17.74 -10.24 -3.45
CA LEU A 217 16.58 -10.06 -4.32
C LEU A 217 16.76 -8.96 -5.38
N LEU A 218 17.70 -8.04 -5.18
CA LEU A 218 17.91 -6.89 -6.06
C LEU A 218 18.88 -7.19 -7.18
N LYS A 219 18.52 -6.83 -8.41
CA LYS A 219 19.39 -6.90 -9.59
C LYS A 219 20.55 -5.90 -9.52
N VAL A 220 21.57 -6.16 -10.31
CA VAL A 220 22.63 -5.20 -10.62
C VAL A 220 22.01 -3.97 -11.32
N GLY A 221 22.43 -2.77 -10.90
CA GLY A 221 21.82 -1.52 -11.35
C GLY A 221 20.48 -1.19 -10.67
N GLY A 222 19.97 -2.07 -9.81
CA GLY A 222 18.74 -1.87 -9.06
C GLY A 222 18.90 -0.91 -7.89
N THR A 223 17.76 -0.40 -7.37
CA THR A 223 17.73 0.52 -6.23
C THR A 223 17.05 -0.16 -5.03
N LEU A 224 17.70 -0.08 -3.87
CA LEU A 224 17.17 -0.45 -2.56
C LEU A 224 16.88 0.82 -1.76
N VAL A 225 15.65 0.97 -1.26
CA VAL A 225 15.33 1.98 -0.24
C VAL A 225 15.05 1.28 1.07
N TYR A 226 15.79 1.68 2.09
CA TYR A 226 15.59 1.28 3.48
C TYR A 226 14.98 2.42 4.27
N SER A 227 13.99 2.13 5.11
CA SER A 227 13.36 3.13 5.97
C SER A 227 12.91 2.56 7.31
N THR A 228 12.82 3.44 8.29
CA THR A 228 12.23 3.17 9.60
C THR A 228 11.45 4.39 10.09
N CYS A 229 10.51 4.16 11.01
CA CYS A 229 9.85 5.23 11.76
C CYS A 229 10.44 5.37 13.18
N THR A 230 11.76 5.23 13.34
CA THR A 230 12.46 5.41 14.63
C THR A 230 13.56 6.46 14.52
N PHE A 231 14.01 6.98 15.68
CA PHE A 231 15.13 7.92 15.77
C PHE A 231 16.43 7.24 16.25
N ALA A 232 16.40 5.92 16.49
CA ALA A 232 17.52 5.15 17.00
C ALA A 232 18.63 4.99 15.95
N PRO A 233 19.86 5.49 16.19
CA PRO A 233 20.97 5.31 15.25
C PRO A 233 21.29 3.84 14.98
N GLU A 234 21.09 2.95 15.96
CA GLU A 234 21.32 1.51 15.87
C GLU A 234 20.47 0.85 14.77
N GLU A 235 19.26 1.39 14.54
CA GLU A 235 18.32 0.91 13.54
C GLU A 235 18.43 1.67 12.20
N ASN A 236 19.11 2.80 12.19
CA ASN A 236 19.23 3.74 11.08
C ASN A 236 20.68 3.72 10.52
N GLU A 237 21.45 4.74 10.86
CA GLU A 237 22.78 4.94 10.28
C GLU A 237 23.74 3.79 10.57
N HIS A 238 23.72 3.24 11.78
CA HIS A 238 24.59 2.10 12.12
C HIS A 238 24.18 0.84 11.35
N ALA A 239 22.88 0.63 11.06
CA ALA A 239 22.41 -0.47 10.24
C ALA A 239 22.94 -0.33 8.80
N ILE A 240 22.80 0.87 8.20
CA ILE A 240 23.27 1.13 6.84
C ILE A 240 24.80 1.06 6.75
N THR A 241 25.53 1.61 7.72
CA THR A 241 27.00 1.53 7.75
C THR A 241 27.48 0.08 7.82
N ARG A 242 26.87 -0.75 8.67
CA ARG A 242 27.20 -2.19 8.76
C ARG A 242 26.88 -2.90 7.46
N PHE A 243 25.72 -2.61 6.86
CA PHE A 243 25.32 -3.20 5.59
C PHE A 243 26.32 -2.86 4.48
N LEU A 244 26.69 -1.59 4.30
CA LEU A 244 27.67 -1.17 3.31
C LEU A 244 29.07 -1.75 3.55
N GLY A 245 29.45 -1.97 4.81
CA GLY A 245 30.70 -2.63 5.17
C GLY A 245 30.75 -4.12 4.79
N ALA A 246 29.60 -4.79 4.81
CA ALA A 246 29.45 -6.19 4.41
C ALA A 246 29.20 -6.37 2.90
N HIS A 247 28.63 -5.35 2.24
CA HIS A 247 28.18 -5.37 0.85
C HIS A 247 28.88 -4.30 0.00
N PRO A 248 30.15 -4.48 -0.40
CA PRO A 248 30.90 -3.51 -1.22
C PRO A 248 30.30 -3.31 -2.62
N GLU A 249 29.39 -4.19 -3.05
CA GLU A 249 28.60 -4.07 -4.27
C GLU A 249 27.48 -3.02 -4.18
N PHE A 250 27.27 -2.38 -3.02
CA PHE A 250 26.31 -1.30 -2.84
C PHE A 250 26.97 0.06 -2.65
N ARG A 251 26.29 1.11 -3.12
CA ARG A 251 26.61 2.52 -2.85
C ARG A 251 25.44 3.22 -2.24
N LEU A 252 25.70 4.09 -1.26
CA LEU A 252 24.74 5.05 -0.75
C LEU A 252 24.55 6.18 -1.77
N GLU A 253 23.27 6.52 -2.04
CA GLU A 253 22.89 7.65 -2.89
C GLU A 253 22.27 8.76 -2.06
N VAL A 254 22.60 10.01 -2.37
CA VAL A 254 21.97 11.19 -1.73
C VAL A 254 20.55 11.36 -2.26
N ILE A 255 19.59 11.57 -1.35
CA ILE A 255 18.22 11.92 -1.71
C ILE A 255 18.12 13.45 -1.67
N ALA A 256 18.03 14.07 -2.84
CA ALA A 256 18.02 15.53 -2.96
C ALA A 256 16.81 16.15 -2.23
N GLY A 257 17.04 17.30 -1.60
CA GLY A 257 15.97 18.08 -0.93
C GLY A 257 15.56 17.57 0.45
N LEU A 258 16.22 16.51 0.98
CA LEU A 258 15.96 16.01 2.33
C LEU A 258 17.10 16.37 3.29
N PRO A 259 16.80 16.56 4.60
CA PRO A 259 17.82 16.73 5.63
C PRO A 259 18.73 15.48 5.72
N ALA A 260 20.04 15.69 5.81
CA ALA A 260 21.00 14.60 5.97
C ALA A 260 20.82 13.86 7.31
N GLY A 261 21.10 12.57 7.31
CA GLY A 261 21.25 11.76 8.51
C GLY A 261 22.58 12.03 9.22
N ILE A 262 22.83 11.34 10.34
CA ILE A 262 24.09 11.42 11.08
C ILE A 262 25.24 10.98 10.16
N ASP A 263 26.33 11.73 10.19
CA ASP A 263 27.52 11.51 9.34
C ASP A 263 27.22 11.42 7.83
N GLY A 264 26.11 12.04 7.39
CA GLY A 264 25.69 12.02 5.99
C GLY A 264 25.07 10.69 5.53
N ILE A 265 24.79 9.77 6.45
CA ILE A 265 24.21 8.46 6.13
C ILE A 265 22.67 8.59 6.05
N GLY A 266 22.12 8.48 4.84
CA GLY A 266 20.67 8.61 4.61
C GLY A 266 20.12 10.00 4.92
N SER A 267 18.83 10.07 5.22
CA SER A 267 18.10 11.30 5.54
C SER A 267 17.19 11.11 6.75
N ARG A 268 17.10 12.12 7.60
CA ARG A 268 16.24 12.15 8.79
C ARG A 268 15.20 13.24 8.71
N LEU A 269 13.94 12.85 8.69
CA LEU A 269 12.81 13.77 8.77
C LEU A 269 12.40 13.89 10.24
N MET A 270 13.11 14.74 10.99
CA MET A 270 12.86 14.93 12.42
C MET A 270 11.66 15.85 12.66
N PRO A 271 10.77 15.59 13.65
CA PRO A 271 9.51 16.31 13.83
C PRO A 271 9.68 17.80 14.23
N HIS A 272 10.85 18.23 14.66
CA HIS A 272 11.16 19.64 14.91
C HIS A 272 11.75 20.37 13.71
N LEU A 273 12.21 19.62 12.69
CA LEU A 273 12.74 20.16 11.43
C LEU A 273 11.71 20.15 10.30
N VAL A 274 10.78 19.21 10.35
CA VAL A 274 9.76 19.05 9.30
C VAL A 274 8.39 18.77 9.92
N ARG A 275 7.33 19.15 9.25
CA ARG A 275 5.97 18.86 9.68
C ARG A 275 5.65 17.38 9.41
N GLY A 276 5.99 16.49 10.34
CA GLY A 276 5.82 15.04 10.26
C GLY A 276 6.01 14.36 11.59
N GLU A 277 5.80 13.04 11.62
CA GLU A 277 5.95 12.21 12.84
C GLU A 277 7.39 11.73 13.03
N GLY A 278 8.17 11.74 11.97
CA GLY A 278 9.56 11.30 11.93
C GLY A 278 9.77 10.03 11.12
N HIS A 279 10.78 10.09 10.25
CA HIS A 279 11.22 8.96 9.43
C HIS A 279 12.71 9.04 9.17
N PHE A 280 13.33 7.86 9.00
CA PHE A 280 14.65 7.70 8.40
C PHE A 280 14.48 7.05 7.04
N VAL A 281 15.26 7.48 6.05
CA VAL A 281 15.30 6.88 4.73
C VAL A 281 16.73 6.88 4.18
N ALA A 282 17.16 5.74 3.64
CA ALA A 282 18.43 5.59 2.93
C ALA A 282 18.19 4.94 1.57
N ARG A 283 18.81 5.48 0.53
CA ARG A 283 18.75 4.96 -0.85
C ARG A 283 20.09 4.39 -1.23
N LEU A 284 20.09 3.15 -1.73
CA LEU A 284 21.28 2.42 -2.09
C LEU A 284 21.16 1.89 -3.53
N ARG A 285 22.28 1.88 -4.25
CA ARG A 285 22.38 1.33 -5.61
C ARG A 285 23.27 0.11 -5.59
N LYS A 286 22.81 -1.02 -6.16
CA LYS A 286 23.65 -2.20 -6.40
C LYS A 286 24.46 -1.98 -7.67
N ILE A 287 25.78 -2.00 -7.57
CA ILE A 287 26.69 -1.63 -8.67
C ILE A 287 27.37 -2.82 -9.32
N SER A 288 27.34 -4.00 -8.69
CA SER A 288 27.95 -5.23 -9.21
C SER A 288 27.26 -6.47 -8.63
N GLY A 289 27.58 -7.64 -9.14
CA GLY A 289 26.99 -8.92 -8.74
C GLY A 289 26.49 -9.72 -9.95
N GLU A 290 25.61 -10.67 -9.70
CA GLU A 290 24.96 -11.49 -10.74
C GLU A 290 23.45 -11.34 -10.64
N ASP A 291 22.78 -11.34 -11.78
CA ASP A 291 21.32 -11.37 -11.87
C ASP A 291 20.81 -12.81 -11.91
N SER A 292 19.54 -12.99 -11.60
CA SER A 292 18.86 -14.29 -11.62
C SER A 292 17.70 -14.27 -12.59
N ASP A 293 17.55 -15.37 -13.33
CA ASP A 293 16.38 -15.63 -14.18
C ASP A 293 15.40 -16.57 -13.43
N ALA A 294 14.62 -16.00 -12.51
CA ALA A 294 13.61 -16.78 -11.83
C ALA A 294 12.55 -17.27 -12.82
N PRO A 295 12.13 -18.56 -12.75
CA PRO A 295 11.04 -19.06 -13.57
C PRO A 295 9.76 -18.27 -13.34
N LEU A 296 9.03 -17.96 -14.42
CA LEU A 296 7.80 -17.18 -14.35
C LEU A 296 6.58 -18.09 -14.14
N GLU A 297 5.56 -17.50 -13.52
CA GLU A 297 4.23 -18.11 -13.38
C GLU A 297 3.53 -18.10 -14.73
N GLN A 298 2.73 -19.11 -15.00
CA GLN A 298 1.96 -19.22 -16.25
C GLN A 298 0.48 -19.02 -15.94
N GLY A 299 -0.11 -18.02 -16.55
CA GLY A 299 -1.55 -17.78 -16.53
C GLY A 299 -2.22 -18.25 -17.81
N SER A 300 -3.53 -18.14 -17.84
CA SER A 300 -4.34 -18.43 -19.02
C SER A 300 -5.34 -17.31 -19.25
N THR A 301 -5.58 -16.97 -20.51
CA THR A 301 -6.68 -16.05 -20.87
C THR A 301 -8.06 -16.66 -20.59
N ALA A 302 -8.14 -18.02 -20.53
CA ALA A 302 -9.34 -18.77 -20.18
C ALA A 302 -9.04 -19.67 -18.96
N PRO A 303 -9.35 -19.25 -17.73
CA PRO A 303 -9.03 -20.01 -16.51
C PRO A 303 -9.77 -21.35 -16.41
N PHE A 304 -10.84 -21.54 -17.18
CA PHE A 304 -11.59 -22.77 -17.25
C PHE A 304 -11.64 -23.31 -18.70
N GLN A 305 -11.20 -24.55 -18.88
CA GLN A 305 -11.23 -25.22 -20.21
C GLN A 305 -12.63 -25.77 -20.53
N ARG A 306 -12.89 -26.00 -21.85
CA ARG A 306 -14.11 -26.63 -22.33
C ARG A 306 -14.29 -28.01 -21.65
N GLY A 307 -15.47 -28.22 -21.05
CA GLY A 307 -15.79 -29.41 -20.24
C GLY A 307 -15.67 -29.21 -18.71
N HIS A 308 -15.04 -28.15 -18.26
CA HIS A 308 -15.09 -27.77 -16.85
C HIS A 308 -16.48 -27.23 -16.48
N GLY A 309 -17.00 -27.56 -15.28
CA GLY A 309 -18.34 -27.15 -14.83
C GLY A 309 -18.61 -25.64 -14.84
N LEU A 310 -17.55 -24.81 -14.66
CA LEU A 310 -17.65 -23.35 -14.68
C LEU A 310 -17.30 -22.71 -16.03
N TYR A 311 -17.01 -23.51 -17.07
CA TYR A 311 -16.62 -22.96 -18.38
C TYR A 311 -17.69 -22.05 -19.00
N LYS A 312 -18.95 -22.48 -19.00
CA LYS A 312 -20.06 -21.68 -19.50
C LYS A 312 -20.27 -20.40 -18.68
N ALA A 313 -20.22 -20.53 -17.36
CA ALA A 313 -20.36 -19.39 -16.46
C ALA A 313 -19.22 -18.38 -16.65
N TRP A 314 -17.99 -18.82 -16.97
CA TRP A 314 -16.88 -17.94 -17.31
C TRP A 314 -17.15 -17.15 -18.59
N LEU A 315 -17.59 -17.79 -19.67
CA LEU A 315 -17.91 -17.10 -20.93
C LEU A 315 -19.02 -16.06 -20.75
N GLU A 316 -20.05 -16.37 -19.97
CA GLU A 316 -21.11 -15.43 -19.62
C GLU A 316 -20.57 -14.24 -18.80
N PHE A 317 -19.69 -14.51 -17.85
CA PHE A 317 -19.03 -13.48 -17.03
C PHE A 317 -18.11 -12.59 -17.87
N GLU A 318 -17.25 -13.18 -18.70
CA GLU A 318 -16.32 -12.50 -19.61
C GLU A 318 -17.09 -11.55 -20.56
N GLN A 319 -18.15 -12.02 -21.16
CA GLN A 319 -19.01 -11.21 -22.02
C GLN A 319 -19.71 -10.09 -21.24
N GLN A 320 -20.27 -10.40 -20.05
CA GLN A 320 -20.99 -9.43 -19.23
C GLN A 320 -20.10 -8.28 -18.76
N PHE A 321 -18.86 -8.58 -18.41
CA PHE A 321 -17.91 -7.62 -17.84
C PHE A 321 -16.87 -7.12 -18.85
N ALA A 322 -16.97 -7.50 -20.13
CA ALA A 322 -16.07 -7.10 -21.22
C ALA A 322 -14.58 -7.23 -20.81
N LEU A 323 -14.20 -8.41 -20.34
CA LEU A 323 -12.82 -8.68 -19.94
C LEU A 323 -11.89 -8.60 -21.16
N SER A 324 -10.64 -8.16 -20.93
CA SER A 324 -9.65 -8.04 -22.00
C SER A 324 -9.03 -9.40 -22.33
N ASP A 325 -8.89 -9.70 -23.62
CA ASP A 325 -8.22 -10.91 -24.14
C ASP A 325 -6.69 -10.90 -23.89
N ASP A 326 -6.12 -9.73 -23.58
CA ASP A 326 -4.68 -9.57 -23.34
C ASP A 326 -4.29 -9.83 -21.87
N VAL A 327 -5.26 -10.17 -21.02
CA VAL A 327 -5.04 -10.40 -19.60
C VAL A 327 -5.02 -11.90 -19.30
N SER A 328 -3.98 -12.33 -18.57
CA SER A 328 -3.91 -13.68 -18.01
C SER A 328 -4.63 -13.76 -16.66
N TYR A 329 -5.27 -14.89 -16.44
CA TYR A 329 -5.99 -15.20 -15.20
C TYR A 329 -5.46 -16.50 -14.58
N THR A 330 -5.64 -16.60 -13.27
CA THR A 330 -5.39 -17.84 -12.52
C THR A 330 -6.56 -18.09 -11.56
N VAL A 331 -6.81 -19.37 -11.29
CA VAL A 331 -7.74 -19.75 -10.22
C VAL A 331 -6.94 -19.92 -8.95
N PHE A 332 -7.24 -19.09 -7.95
CA PHE A 332 -6.58 -19.15 -6.67
C PHE A 332 -7.63 -19.29 -5.56
N ARG A 333 -7.65 -20.46 -4.89
CA ARG A 333 -8.69 -20.84 -3.92
C ARG A 333 -10.08 -20.81 -4.58
N ASP A 334 -10.96 -19.94 -4.11
CA ASP A 334 -12.35 -19.74 -4.56
C ASP A 334 -12.53 -18.48 -5.41
N GLU A 335 -11.45 -17.98 -6.03
CA GLU A 335 -11.43 -16.76 -6.81
C GLU A 335 -10.75 -16.96 -8.16
N VAL A 336 -11.23 -16.24 -9.18
CA VAL A 336 -10.44 -15.92 -10.37
C VAL A 336 -9.71 -14.62 -10.12
N GLN A 337 -8.40 -14.64 -10.27
CA GLN A 337 -7.54 -13.48 -10.07
C GLN A 337 -6.78 -13.17 -11.37
N ARG A 338 -6.56 -11.88 -11.65
CA ARG A 338 -5.65 -11.42 -12.70
C ARG A 338 -4.22 -11.84 -12.32
N LEU A 339 -3.48 -12.37 -13.28
CA LEU A 339 -2.06 -12.67 -13.11
C LEU A 339 -1.24 -11.61 -13.83
N GLU A 340 -0.41 -10.89 -13.09
CA GLU A 340 0.45 -9.87 -13.68
C GLU A 340 1.60 -10.48 -14.48
N VAL A 341 1.88 -9.85 -15.63
CA VAL A 341 2.98 -10.29 -16.50
C VAL A 341 4.30 -10.20 -15.78
N GLY A 342 5.12 -11.24 -15.89
CA GLY A 342 6.42 -11.31 -15.25
C GLY A 342 6.38 -11.74 -13.78
N THR A 343 5.23 -12.18 -13.25
CA THR A 343 5.16 -12.79 -11.90
C THR A 343 6.08 -13.99 -11.82
N PRO A 344 7.03 -14.05 -10.86
CA PRO A 344 7.87 -15.22 -10.67
C PRO A 344 7.05 -16.38 -10.11
N ARG A 345 7.54 -17.60 -10.28
CA ARG A 345 6.86 -18.80 -9.78
C ARG A 345 6.52 -18.68 -8.29
N LEU A 346 5.25 -18.88 -7.97
CA LEU A 346 4.70 -18.75 -6.63
C LEU A 346 4.55 -20.09 -5.92
N SER A 347 4.73 -21.21 -6.63
CA SER A 347 4.60 -22.55 -6.06
C SER A 347 5.60 -22.80 -4.92
N GLY A 348 5.13 -23.36 -3.81
CA GLY A 348 5.94 -23.58 -2.60
C GLY A 348 6.06 -22.37 -1.68
N LEU A 349 5.51 -21.22 -2.07
CA LEU A 349 5.44 -20.01 -1.24
C LEU A 349 4.02 -19.84 -0.66
N ARG A 350 3.95 -19.18 0.49
CA ARG A 350 2.68 -18.75 1.07
C ARG A 350 2.22 -17.47 0.37
N VAL A 351 1.16 -17.59 -0.40
CA VAL A 351 0.56 -16.48 -1.17
C VAL A 351 -0.80 -16.14 -0.59
N SER A 352 -1.09 -14.86 -0.48
CA SER A 352 -2.41 -14.34 -0.07
C SER A 352 -3.24 -13.89 -1.27
N ARG A 353 -2.56 -13.42 -2.34
CA ARG A 353 -3.17 -12.90 -3.55
C ARG A 353 -2.17 -12.99 -4.70
N THR A 354 -2.58 -13.51 -5.86
CA THR A 354 -1.71 -13.63 -7.06
C THR A 354 -1.85 -12.42 -8.00
N GLY A 355 -2.79 -11.55 -7.74
CA GLY A 355 -3.14 -10.36 -8.49
C GLY A 355 -4.54 -9.88 -8.13
N ALA A 356 -5.12 -8.94 -8.86
CA ALA A 356 -6.46 -8.43 -8.55
C ALA A 356 -7.53 -9.52 -8.67
N GLY A 357 -8.39 -9.64 -7.65
CA GLY A 357 -9.57 -10.50 -7.70
C GLY A 357 -10.56 -10.00 -8.74
N ILE A 358 -10.99 -10.88 -9.64
CA ILE A 358 -11.94 -10.59 -10.73
C ILE A 358 -13.31 -11.15 -10.40
N ALA A 359 -13.36 -12.42 -9.98
CA ALA A 359 -14.62 -13.09 -9.66
C ALA A 359 -14.48 -14.06 -8.50
N HIS A 360 -15.55 -14.19 -7.71
CA HIS A 360 -15.72 -15.30 -6.76
C HIS A 360 -16.36 -16.49 -7.44
N LEU A 361 -15.84 -17.68 -7.17
CA LEU A 361 -16.39 -18.95 -7.65
C LEU A 361 -17.57 -19.36 -6.75
N GLN A 362 -18.70 -19.61 -7.36
CA GLN A 362 -19.85 -20.23 -6.74
C GLN A 362 -20.09 -21.61 -7.41
N LYS A 363 -20.99 -22.42 -6.88
CA LYS A 363 -21.23 -23.77 -7.36
C LYS A 363 -21.38 -23.87 -8.89
N ASP A 364 -22.14 -22.96 -9.48
CA ASP A 364 -22.57 -22.98 -10.91
C ASP A 364 -22.48 -21.60 -11.58
N ARG A 365 -21.91 -20.60 -10.92
CA ARG A 365 -21.81 -19.24 -11.44
C ARG A 365 -20.59 -18.51 -10.88
N LEU A 366 -20.25 -17.36 -11.50
CA LEU A 366 -19.29 -16.41 -11.01
C LEU A 366 -19.99 -15.14 -10.53
N GLU A 367 -19.46 -14.56 -9.45
CA GLU A 367 -19.90 -13.27 -8.94
C GLU A 367 -18.72 -12.29 -8.97
N PRO A 368 -18.90 -11.01 -9.37
CA PRO A 368 -17.79 -10.09 -9.48
C PRO A 368 -17.14 -9.83 -8.10
N HIS A 369 -15.82 -9.93 -8.05
CA HIS A 369 -15.04 -9.64 -6.87
C HIS A 369 -15.03 -8.14 -6.58
N HIS A 370 -15.01 -7.75 -5.30
CA HIS A 370 -15.02 -6.33 -4.91
C HIS A 370 -13.84 -5.54 -5.51
N ALA A 371 -12.64 -6.11 -5.50
CA ALA A 371 -11.45 -5.50 -6.10
C ALA A 371 -11.66 -5.12 -7.57
N TYR A 372 -12.41 -5.93 -8.33
CA TYR A 372 -12.66 -5.67 -9.74
C TYR A 372 -13.42 -4.36 -9.97
N ALA A 373 -14.33 -3.97 -9.07
CA ALA A 373 -15.03 -2.68 -9.16
C ALA A 373 -14.07 -1.48 -9.08
N HIS A 374 -12.94 -1.63 -8.40
CA HIS A 374 -11.95 -0.58 -8.17
C HIS A 374 -10.86 -0.49 -9.24
N LEU A 375 -10.73 -1.48 -10.14
CA LEU A 375 -9.82 -1.41 -11.28
C LEU A 375 -10.31 -0.36 -12.28
N GLU A 376 -9.39 0.34 -12.92
CA GLU A 376 -9.68 1.47 -13.81
C GLU A 376 -10.60 1.09 -15.00
N HIS A 377 -10.43 -0.11 -15.52
CA HIS A 377 -11.16 -0.62 -16.69
C HIS A 377 -12.35 -1.52 -16.35
N SER A 378 -12.82 -1.51 -15.10
CA SER A 378 -14.00 -2.27 -14.72
C SER A 378 -15.25 -1.66 -15.36
N SER A 379 -15.70 -2.22 -16.48
CA SER A 379 -16.94 -1.81 -17.14
C SER A 379 -17.95 -2.96 -17.09
N SER A 380 -18.95 -2.87 -16.24
CA SER A 380 -20.12 -3.76 -16.28
C SER A 380 -21.24 -3.22 -17.18
N GLY A 381 -20.99 -2.12 -17.89
CA GLY A 381 -22.04 -1.42 -18.65
C GLY A 381 -23.06 -0.68 -17.76
N ALA A 382 -23.62 -1.32 -16.77
CA ALA A 382 -24.61 -0.70 -15.86
C ALA A 382 -23.95 0.00 -14.66
N THR A 383 -24.41 1.21 -14.34
CA THR A 383 -23.85 2.02 -13.23
C THR A 383 -24.96 2.77 -12.48
N LEU A 384 -24.92 2.72 -11.16
CA LEU A 384 -25.68 3.63 -10.30
C LEU A 384 -24.79 4.79 -9.89
N LYS A 385 -25.02 5.97 -10.48
CA LYS A 385 -24.25 7.20 -10.22
C LYS A 385 -24.89 7.97 -9.07
N LEU A 386 -24.12 8.21 -8.01
CA LEU A 386 -24.52 8.98 -6.83
C LEU A 386 -23.63 10.22 -6.73
N GLN A 387 -24.20 11.31 -6.20
CA GLN A 387 -23.44 12.52 -5.85
C GLN A 387 -22.88 12.41 -4.42
N LEU A 388 -21.87 13.21 -4.09
CA LEU A 388 -21.49 13.41 -2.70
C LEU A 388 -22.67 14.07 -1.96
N GLY A 389 -22.96 13.58 -0.74
CA GLY A 389 -24.12 14.03 0.03
C GLY A 389 -25.42 13.29 -0.28
N ASP A 390 -25.48 12.44 -1.31
CA ASP A 390 -26.65 11.57 -1.54
C ASP A 390 -26.77 10.55 -0.38
N PRO A 391 -27.88 10.49 0.36
CA PRO A 391 -28.06 9.61 1.51
C PRO A 391 -27.88 8.12 1.17
N ARG A 392 -28.09 7.74 -0.09
CA ARG A 392 -27.86 6.38 -0.59
C ARG A 392 -26.38 5.97 -0.53
N VAL A 393 -25.43 6.91 -0.53
CA VAL A 393 -24.00 6.61 -0.35
C VAL A 393 -23.76 6.03 1.04
N ALA A 394 -24.25 6.69 2.07
CA ALA A 394 -24.13 6.21 3.45
C ALA A 394 -24.88 4.88 3.65
N ALA A 395 -26.09 4.74 3.11
CA ALA A 395 -26.87 3.50 3.13
C ALA A 395 -26.08 2.34 2.48
N TYR A 396 -25.46 2.59 1.31
CA TYR A 396 -24.64 1.60 0.63
C TYR A 396 -23.43 1.16 1.48
N LEU A 397 -22.70 2.09 2.06
CA LEU A 397 -21.53 1.78 2.90
C LEU A 397 -21.89 1.06 4.21
N ARG A 398 -23.13 1.20 4.71
CA ARG A 398 -23.67 0.38 5.82
C ARG A 398 -24.15 -1.00 5.37
N GLY A 399 -24.22 -1.26 4.06
CA GLY A 399 -24.66 -2.56 3.51
C GLY A 399 -26.17 -2.65 3.25
N GLU A 400 -26.88 -1.53 3.25
CA GLU A 400 -28.32 -1.47 2.98
C GLU A 400 -28.60 -1.60 1.48
N ALA A 401 -29.76 -2.15 1.13
CA ALA A 401 -30.23 -2.18 -0.25
C ALA A 401 -30.65 -0.77 -0.68
N LEU A 402 -30.46 -0.48 -1.97
CA LEU A 402 -30.83 0.81 -2.56
C LEU A 402 -32.00 0.66 -3.52
N GLU A 403 -32.70 1.75 -3.78
CA GLU A 403 -33.71 1.81 -4.84
C GLU A 403 -33.15 2.51 -6.09
N SER A 404 -33.37 1.89 -7.26
CA SER A 404 -32.99 2.47 -8.54
C SER A 404 -33.72 1.76 -9.69
N GLU A 405 -34.16 2.51 -10.68
CA GLU A 405 -34.74 2.00 -11.93
C GLU A 405 -33.66 1.62 -12.92
N GLY A 406 -33.98 0.71 -13.84
CA GLY A 406 -33.11 0.24 -14.93
C GLY A 406 -33.14 -1.28 -15.06
N ASP A 407 -32.31 -1.82 -15.96
CA ASP A 407 -32.25 -3.24 -16.28
C ASP A 407 -31.76 -4.07 -15.10
N ALA A 408 -32.31 -5.30 -14.98
CA ALA A 408 -31.85 -6.26 -13.96
C ALA A 408 -30.42 -6.73 -14.25
N GLY A 409 -29.64 -7.02 -13.19
CA GLY A 409 -28.28 -7.52 -13.32
C GLY A 409 -27.28 -6.81 -12.41
N TRP A 410 -26.00 -7.12 -12.63
CA TRP A 410 -24.90 -6.49 -11.92
C TRP A 410 -24.70 -5.04 -12.36
N LEU A 411 -24.33 -4.18 -11.43
CA LEU A 411 -24.00 -2.78 -11.68
C LEU A 411 -22.92 -2.30 -10.72
N THR A 412 -22.14 -1.32 -11.14
CA THR A 412 -21.21 -0.60 -10.24
C THR A 412 -21.96 0.54 -9.55
N VAL A 413 -21.81 0.66 -8.22
CA VAL A 413 -22.23 1.83 -7.44
C VAL A 413 -21.07 2.81 -7.40
N ARG A 414 -21.28 4.04 -7.89
CA ARG A 414 -20.24 5.08 -7.98
C ARG A 414 -20.65 6.34 -7.26
N VAL A 415 -19.69 6.98 -6.58
CA VAL A 415 -19.84 8.31 -5.97
C VAL A 415 -18.89 9.30 -6.65
N ALA A 416 -19.40 10.43 -7.11
CA ALA A 416 -18.64 11.43 -7.86
C ALA A 416 -17.81 10.84 -9.04
N GLY A 417 -18.30 9.76 -9.64
CA GLY A 417 -17.65 9.02 -10.73
C GLY A 417 -16.69 7.90 -10.28
N LEU A 418 -16.34 7.79 -9.00
CA LEU A 418 -15.46 6.78 -8.44
C LEU A 418 -16.25 5.57 -7.93
N ALA A 419 -15.78 4.35 -8.19
CA ALA A 419 -16.45 3.14 -7.76
C ALA A 419 -16.38 2.96 -6.23
N LEU A 420 -17.52 2.59 -5.63
CA LEU A 420 -17.63 2.11 -4.25
C LEU A 420 -17.68 0.58 -4.20
N GLY A 421 -18.22 -0.07 -5.22
CA GLY A 421 -18.35 -1.52 -5.27
C GLY A 421 -19.52 -1.96 -6.15
N TRP A 422 -19.98 -3.19 -5.93
CA TRP A 422 -21.01 -3.83 -6.73
C TRP A 422 -22.41 -3.78 -6.09
N GLY A 423 -23.43 -3.68 -6.93
CA GLY A 423 -24.81 -3.96 -6.60
C GLY A 423 -25.43 -4.93 -7.63
N LYS A 424 -26.47 -5.63 -7.25
CA LYS A 424 -27.26 -6.46 -8.16
C LYS A 424 -28.73 -6.03 -8.16
N ARG A 425 -29.17 -5.49 -9.30
CA ARG A 425 -30.58 -5.02 -9.43
C ARG A 425 -31.51 -6.17 -9.69
N VAL A 426 -32.61 -6.21 -8.93
CA VAL A 426 -33.75 -7.12 -9.10
C VAL A 426 -35.01 -6.27 -8.95
N GLY A 427 -35.72 -6.04 -10.06
CA GLY A 427 -36.81 -5.06 -10.11
C GLY A 427 -36.26 -3.64 -9.81
N ARG A 428 -36.89 -2.94 -8.85
CA ARG A 428 -36.44 -1.60 -8.40
C ARG A 428 -35.41 -1.63 -7.26
N THR A 429 -35.10 -2.82 -6.71
CA THR A 429 -34.17 -2.98 -5.61
C THR A 429 -32.77 -3.33 -6.11
N VAL A 430 -31.77 -2.59 -5.66
CA VAL A 430 -30.34 -2.90 -5.83
C VAL A 430 -29.85 -3.57 -4.55
N LYS A 431 -29.65 -4.89 -4.61
CA LYS A 431 -29.05 -5.67 -3.52
C LYS A 431 -27.59 -5.23 -3.33
N ASN A 432 -27.21 -5.00 -2.10
CA ASN A 432 -25.89 -4.49 -1.74
C ASN A 432 -24.86 -5.63 -1.70
N HIS A 433 -23.76 -5.48 -2.45
CA HIS A 433 -22.61 -6.40 -2.48
C HIS A 433 -21.32 -5.75 -1.92
N TYR A 434 -21.46 -4.68 -1.11
CA TYR A 434 -20.32 -4.10 -0.39
C TYR A 434 -19.84 -5.08 0.70
N PRO A 435 -18.53 -5.38 0.79
CA PRO A 435 -18.01 -6.40 1.70
C PRO A 435 -18.39 -6.14 3.17
N LYS A 436 -18.83 -7.17 3.87
CA LYS A 436 -19.25 -7.06 5.27
C LYS A 436 -18.12 -6.55 6.19
N SER A 437 -16.87 -6.95 5.92
CA SER A 437 -15.68 -6.52 6.67
C SER A 437 -15.37 -5.03 6.56
N LEU A 438 -15.87 -4.36 5.50
CA LEU A 438 -15.65 -2.93 5.24
C LEU A 438 -16.80 -2.04 5.70
N ARG A 439 -17.90 -2.62 6.20
CA ARG A 439 -19.06 -1.88 6.71
C ARG A 439 -18.76 -1.32 8.09
N GLY A 440 -18.72 -0.03 8.23
CA GLY A 440 -18.40 0.65 9.49
C GLY A 440 -18.61 2.16 9.40
N PHE A 441 -19.36 2.59 8.40
CA PHE A 441 -19.63 4.01 8.17
C PHE A 441 -20.51 4.57 9.30
N SER A 442 -19.92 5.38 10.18
CA SER A 442 -20.64 6.20 11.13
C SER A 442 -21.25 7.39 10.41
N SER A 443 -22.53 7.66 10.61
CA SER A 443 -23.33 8.74 9.99
C SER A 443 -22.91 10.17 10.38
N ALA A 444 -21.69 10.37 10.86
CA ALA A 444 -21.24 11.66 11.40
C ALA A 444 -20.83 12.70 10.34
N VAL A 445 -21.11 12.47 9.06
CA VAL A 445 -20.77 13.44 7.98
C VAL A 445 -21.95 13.59 7.01
N THR A 446 -23.10 14.02 7.50
CA THR A 446 -24.24 14.44 6.67
C THR A 446 -24.93 15.71 7.17
N GLU A 447 -24.30 16.53 7.97
CA GLU A 447 -24.83 17.86 8.31
C GLU A 447 -23.66 18.85 8.38
N ASP A 448 -23.47 19.61 7.30
CA ASP A 448 -23.42 21.10 7.17
C ASP A 448 -23.01 21.51 5.74
#